data_b7f2568ef2720513e754513e04c38d3f
#
_entry.id   b7f2568ef2720513e754513e04c38d3f
#
_cell.length_a   1.000
_cell.length_b   1.000
_cell.length_c   1.000
_cell.angle_alpha   90.00
_cell.angle_beta   90.00
_cell.angle_gamma   90.00
#
_symmetry.space_group_name_H-M   'P 1'
#
loop_
_entity.id
_entity.type
_entity.pdbx_description
1 polymer ?
#
loop_
_entity_poly.entity_id
_entity_poly.type
_entity_poly.pdbx_seq_one_letter_code
_entity_poly.pdbx_strand_id
1 'polypeptide(L)'
;MKDMLVYKYMKHLLLTTLIIFSIPNFSEESDNDLVKIGEIWTLGSSSGNTMSIGGEVLYLMPNSAYETYRSRKFGDWNQFSIVDTRNLVKLRKGYQIEIIEGLYQNNIFKVKLLNGNFKGRKYYVIAEDLLKKYTLEEKDK
;
A
#
# COMPACT_ATOMS: atom_id res chain seq x y z
N MET A 1 20.60 -58.67 -7.09
CA MET A 1 19.18 -58.35 -7.29
C MET A 1 18.65 -57.25 -6.33
N LYS A 2 19.23 -57.06 -5.14
CA LYS A 2 18.87 -55.97 -4.21
C LYS A 2 19.34 -54.55 -4.67
N ASP A 3 20.51 -54.47 -5.29
CA ASP A 3 21.14 -53.18 -5.65
C ASP A 3 20.43 -52.46 -6.81
N MET A 4 19.75 -53.24 -7.69
CA MET A 4 19.03 -52.65 -8.83
C MET A 4 17.70 -51.99 -8.40
N LEU A 5 17.11 -52.48 -7.31
CA LEU A 5 15.88 -51.90 -6.74
C LEU A 5 16.16 -50.58 -6.04
N VAL A 6 17.24 -50.50 -5.29
CA VAL A 6 17.68 -49.25 -4.61
C VAL A 6 18.01 -48.14 -5.63
N TYR A 7 18.65 -48.46 -6.74
CA TYR A 7 18.97 -47.52 -7.78
C TYR A 7 17.73 -46.96 -8.48
N LYS A 8 16.70 -47.76 -8.64
CA LYS A 8 15.42 -47.35 -9.23
C LYS A 8 14.66 -46.37 -8.31
N TYR A 9 14.64 -46.61 -7.02
CA TYR A 9 14.01 -45.71 -6.06
C TYR A 9 14.80 -44.40 -5.89
N MET A 10 16.13 -44.45 -5.94
CA MET A 10 16.97 -43.27 -5.87
C MET A 10 16.78 -42.34 -7.06
N LYS A 11 16.59 -42.86 -8.28
CA LYS A 11 16.27 -42.06 -9.48
C LYS A 11 14.93 -41.36 -9.38
N HIS A 12 13.90 -42.01 -8.86
CA HIS A 12 12.59 -41.41 -8.65
C HIS A 12 12.60 -40.36 -7.53
N LEU A 13 13.37 -40.58 -6.46
CA LEU A 13 13.53 -39.61 -5.38
C LEU A 13 14.25 -38.37 -5.84
N LEU A 14 15.26 -38.47 -6.69
CA LEU A 14 15.98 -37.34 -7.29
C LEU A 14 15.15 -36.53 -8.28
N LEU A 15 14.23 -37.21 -9.01
CA LEU A 15 13.33 -36.56 -9.95
C LEU A 15 12.21 -35.77 -9.24
N THR A 16 11.71 -36.29 -8.11
CA THR A 16 10.67 -35.59 -7.33
C THR A 16 11.20 -34.40 -6.55
N THR A 17 12.46 -34.43 -6.10
CA THR A 17 13.07 -33.26 -5.44
C THR A 17 13.35 -32.10 -6.39
N LEU A 18 13.57 -32.35 -7.68
CA LEU A 18 13.84 -31.33 -8.68
C LEU A 18 12.58 -30.51 -9.04
N ILE A 19 11.39 -31.09 -8.91
CA ILE A 19 10.12 -30.43 -9.26
C ILE A 19 9.69 -29.42 -8.17
N ILE A 20 10.13 -29.60 -6.93
CA ILE A 20 9.73 -28.72 -5.80
C ILE A 20 10.46 -27.36 -5.85
N PHE A 21 11.61 -27.27 -6.54
CA PHE A 21 12.37 -26.01 -6.66
C PHE A 21 11.97 -25.13 -7.83
N SER A 22 10.99 -25.54 -8.65
CA SER A 22 10.49 -24.76 -9.78
C SER A 22 9.14 -24.09 -9.50
N ILE A 23 8.88 -23.71 -8.25
CA ILE A 23 7.78 -22.79 -7.99
C ILE A 23 8.29 -21.43 -8.45
N PRO A 24 7.73 -20.83 -9.53
CA PRO A 24 8.03 -19.44 -9.82
C PRO A 24 7.66 -18.65 -8.57
N ASN A 25 8.60 -17.88 -8.03
CA ASN A 25 8.28 -16.84 -7.07
C ASN A 25 7.32 -15.90 -7.78
N PHE A 26 6.03 -16.17 -7.65
CA PHE A 26 4.99 -15.22 -7.98
C PHE A 26 5.08 -14.15 -6.86
N SER A 27 6.02 -13.22 -7.02
CA SER A 27 5.93 -11.96 -6.32
C SER A 27 4.67 -11.31 -6.88
N GLU A 28 3.59 -11.29 -6.12
CA GLU A 28 2.50 -10.35 -6.36
C GLU A 28 3.16 -8.98 -6.38
N GLU A 29 3.36 -8.46 -7.59
CA GLU A 29 3.74 -7.07 -7.82
C GLU A 29 2.58 -6.26 -7.24
N SER A 30 2.81 -5.67 -6.07
CA SER A 30 1.75 -4.95 -5.39
C SER A 30 1.50 -3.69 -6.22
N ASP A 31 0.23 -3.37 -6.48
CA ASP A 31 -0.16 -2.13 -7.19
C ASP A 31 0.50 -0.87 -6.58
N ASN A 32 1.01 -0.99 -5.37
CA ASN A 32 1.72 0.08 -4.67
C ASN A 32 3.07 0.42 -5.32
N ASP A 33 3.67 -0.48 -6.09
CA ASP A 33 4.94 -0.24 -6.80
C ASP A 33 4.74 0.62 -8.06
N LEU A 34 3.49 0.85 -8.46
CA LEU A 34 3.15 1.73 -9.58
C LEU A 34 3.29 3.23 -9.22
N VAL A 35 3.29 3.56 -7.94
CA VAL A 35 3.37 4.95 -7.46
C VAL A 35 4.82 5.42 -7.40
N LYS A 36 5.15 6.51 -8.12
CA LYS A 36 6.51 7.03 -8.23
C LYS A 36 6.71 8.30 -7.42
N ILE A 37 7.92 8.48 -6.91
CA ILE A 37 8.32 9.71 -6.21
C ILE A 37 8.27 10.88 -7.19
N GLY A 38 7.73 12.02 -6.72
CA GLY A 38 7.56 13.24 -7.52
C GLY A 38 6.27 13.28 -8.35
N GLU A 39 5.45 12.25 -8.31
CA GLU A 39 4.11 12.29 -8.91
C GLU A 39 3.18 13.20 -8.12
N ILE A 40 2.29 13.87 -8.83
CA ILE A 40 1.23 14.71 -8.27
C ILE A 40 -0.09 13.97 -8.44
N TRP A 41 -0.81 13.87 -7.35
CA TRP A 41 -2.10 13.20 -7.28
C TRP A 41 -3.16 14.16 -6.77
N THR A 42 -4.31 14.21 -7.44
CA THR A 42 -5.44 15.07 -7.08
C THR A 42 -6.56 14.25 -6.48
N LEU A 43 -7.05 14.66 -5.33
CA LEU A 43 -8.19 14.04 -4.67
C LEU A 43 -9.45 14.22 -5.52
N GLY A 44 -9.93 13.11 -6.06
CA GLY A 44 -11.12 13.04 -6.89
C GLY A 44 -12.41 13.28 -6.11
N SER A 45 -13.53 13.22 -6.83
CA SER A 45 -14.84 13.21 -6.19
C SER A 45 -15.05 11.87 -5.52
N SER A 46 -15.33 11.88 -4.23
CA SER A 46 -15.96 10.72 -3.59
C SER A 46 -17.33 10.50 -4.26
N SER A 47 -17.35 9.63 -5.27
CA SER A 47 -18.58 9.16 -5.88
C SER A 47 -19.19 8.13 -4.96
N GLY A 48 -20.00 8.56 -4.03
CA GLY A 48 -20.72 7.63 -3.18
C GLY A 48 -21.43 8.32 -2.04
N ASN A 49 -22.72 8.21 -2.05
CA ASN A 49 -23.70 8.65 -1.06
C ASN A 49 -23.55 7.90 0.28
N THR A 50 -22.35 7.55 0.66
CA THR A 50 -22.03 6.91 1.92
C THR A 50 -21.26 7.89 2.77
N MET A 51 -21.75 8.13 3.97
CA MET A 51 -20.99 8.68 5.09
C MET A 51 -19.76 7.81 5.39
N SER A 52 -18.90 7.56 4.44
CA SER A 52 -17.62 6.92 4.70
C SER A 52 -16.67 7.95 5.30
N ILE A 53 -16.78 8.07 6.60
CA ILE A 53 -15.76 8.62 7.46
C ILE A 53 -14.49 7.84 7.17
N GLY A 54 -13.58 8.34 6.36
CA GLY A 54 -12.29 7.71 6.36
C GLY A 54 -11.47 7.65 5.09
N GLY A 55 -11.83 8.32 4.03
CA GLY A 55 -11.04 8.21 2.82
C GLY A 55 -10.40 9.48 2.31
N GLU A 56 -10.71 10.56 2.94
CA GLU A 56 -10.23 11.88 2.55
C GLU A 56 -9.36 12.45 3.65
N VAL A 57 -8.53 11.59 4.26
CA VAL A 57 -7.70 11.97 5.39
C VAL A 57 -6.23 11.74 5.08
N LEU A 58 -5.41 12.64 5.58
CA LEU A 58 -3.97 12.46 5.69
C LEU A 58 -3.59 12.34 7.16
N TYR A 59 -2.63 11.50 7.42
CA TYR A 59 -2.10 11.26 8.77
C TYR A 59 -0.92 12.19 9.04
N LEU A 60 -0.80 12.69 10.27
CA LEU A 60 0.35 13.49 10.69
C LEU A 60 1.58 12.63 11.01
N MET A 61 1.36 11.38 11.39
CA MET A 61 2.42 10.45 11.80
C MET A 61 2.38 9.18 10.93
N PRO A 62 3.55 8.66 10.53
CA PRO A 62 3.62 7.46 9.70
C PRO A 62 3.09 6.23 10.43
N ASN A 63 3.33 6.12 11.74
CA ASN A 63 2.85 4.99 12.53
C ASN A 63 1.31 4.95 12.58
N SER A 64 0.63 6.09 12.70
CA SER A 64 -0.83 6.14 12.70
C SER A 64 -1.42 5.64 11.38
N ALA A 65 -0.80 6.02 10.26
CA ALA A 65 -1.18 5.51 8.94
C ALA A 65 -0.96 4.00 8.84
N TYR A 66 0.19 3.52 9.31
CA TYR A 66 0.56 2.11 9.25
C TYR A 66 -0.30 1.22 10.14
N GLU A 67 -0.58 1.64 11.38
CA GLU A 67 -1.49 0.92 12.28
C GLU A 67 -2.91 0.84 11.70
N THR A 68 -3.40 1.92 11.10
CA THR A 68 -4.69 1.90 10.40
C THR A 68 -4.69 0.92 9.22
N TYR A 69 -3.64 0.92 8.41
CA TYR A 69 -3.47 -0.04 7.31
C TYR A 69 -3.47 -1.48 7.82
N ARG A 70 -2.68 -1.77 8.86
CA ARG A 70 -2.64 -3.10 9.48
C ARG A 70 -4.00 -3.55 10.01
N SER A 71 -4.69 -2.67 10.74
CA SER A 71 -6.00 -2.97 11.30
C SER A 71 -7.02 -3.31 10.22
N ARG A 72 -6.98 -2.60 9.08
CA ARG A 72 -7.85 -2.90 7.93
C ARG A 72 -7.51 -4.25 7.29
N LYS A 73 -6.21 -4.54 7.11
CA LYS A 73 -5.74 -5.73 6.41
C LYS A 73 -5.88 -7.01 7.23
N PHE A 74 -5.61 -6.93 8.53
CA PHE A 74 -5.54 -8.10 9.42
C PHE A 74 -6.69 -8.19 10.42
N GLY A 75 -7.63 -7.25 10.41
CA GLY A 75 -8.78 -7.24 11.31
C GLY A 75 -8.43 -6.93 12.78
N ASP A 76 -7.23 -6.45 13.04
CA ASP A 76 -6.73 -6.16 14.39
C ASP A 76 -7.14 -4.76 14.87
N TRP A 77 -8.43 -4.58 15.12
CA TRP A 77 -9.00 -3.31 15.54
C TRP A 77 -8.74 -2.97 17.01
N ASN A 78 -8.22 -3.91 17.79
CA ASN A 78 -7.98 -3.71 19.23
C ASN A 78 -6.84 -2.72 19.52
N GLN A 79 -5.99 -2.46 18.53
CA GLN A 79 -4.89 -1.48 18.64
C GLN A 79 -5.26 -0.11 18.09
N PHE A 80 -6.51 0.09 17.65
CA PHE A 80 -6.96 1.37 17.14
C PHE A 80 -7.08 2.37 18.29
N SER A 81 -6.03 3.15 18.48
CA SER A 81 -6.00 4.17 19.52
C SER A 81 -6.89 5.36 19.14
N ILE A 82 -7.69 5.85 20.09
CA ILE A 82 -8.48 7.09 19.95
C ILE A 82 -7.55 8.30 19.60
N VAL A 83 -6.27 8.21 19.92
CA VAL A 83 -5.27 9.23 19.60
C VAL A 83 -5.09 9.38 18.09
N ASP A 84 -5.26 8.32 17.31
CA ASP A 84 -5.05 8.33 15.86
C ASP A 84 -6.10 9.17 15.14
N THR A 85 -7.30 9.25 15.65
CA THR A 85 -8.37 10.05 15.04
C THR A 85 -8.16 11.56 15.20
N ARG A 86 -7.39 12.01 16.18
CA ARG A 86 -7.08 13.43 16.43
C ARG A 86 -6.03 13.99 15.48
N ASN A 87 -5.22 13.12 14.88
CA ASN A 87 -4.10 13.49 14.03
C ASN A 87 -4.44 13.38 12.54
N LEU A 88 -5.71 13.37 12.19
CA LEU A 88 -6.17 13.29 10.82
C LEU A 88 -6.42 14.68 10.23
N VAL A 89 -5.92 14.91 9.04
CA VAL A 89 -6.23 16.10 8.24
C VAL A 89 -7.29 15.71 7.22
N LYS A 90 -8.50 16.26 7.38
CA LYS A 90 -9.57 16.09 6.40
C LYS A 90 -9.30 16.94 5.17
N LEU A 91 -9.35 16.32 4.03
CA LEU A 91 -9.18 16.98 2.73
C LEU A 91 -10.54 17.20 2.05
N ARG A 92 -10.54 18.10 1.07
CA ARG A 92 -11.67 18.35 0.19
C ARG A 92 -11.31 17.95 -1.23
N LYS A 93 -12.30 17.69 -2.06
CA LYS A 93 -12.11 17.49 -3.50
C LYS A 93 -11.20 18.56 -4.09
N GLY A 94 -10.27 18.16 -4.96
CA GLY A 94 -9.32 19.05 -5.62
C GLY A 94 -8.06 19.38 -4.80
N TYR A 95 -7.90 18.80 -3.61
CA TYR A 95 -6.61 18.86 -2.92
C TYR A 95 -5.57 18.03 -3.67
N GLN A 96 -4.38 18.61 -3.81
CA GLN A 96 -3.25 18.01 -4.54
C GLN A 96 -2.15 17.64 -3.57
N ILE A 97 -1.58 16.47 -3.78
CA ILE A 97 -0.44 15.96 -3.02
C ILE A 97 0.67 15.52 -3.96
N GLU A 98 1.91 15.74 -3.55
CA GLU A 98 3.12 15.26 -4.21
C GLU A 98 3.72 14.12 -3.42
N ILE A 99 4.05 13.02 -4.06
CA ILE A 99 4.69 11.85 -3.43
C ILE A 99 6.15 12.18 -3.15
N ILE A 100 6.57 12.07 -1.89
CA ILE A 100 7.95 12.35 -1.47
C ILE A 100 8.74 11.06 -1.25
N GLU A 101 8.12 10.05 -0.61
CA GLU A 101 8.83 8.86 -0.15
C GLU A 101 7.83 7.72 0.09
N GLY A 102 8.23 6.50 -0.26
CA GLY A 102 7.49 5.28 0.12
C GLY A 102 8.03 4.70 1.42
N LEU A 103 7.13 4.27 2.29
CA LEU A 103 7.42 3.68 3.60
C LEU A 103 6.70 2.34 3.76
N TYR A 104 7.24 1.47 4.62
CA TYR A 104 6.64 0.16 4.91
C TYR A 104 6.33 -0.64 3.65
N GLN A 105 7.34 -0.82 2.78
CA GLN A 105 7.20 -1.53 1.49
C GLN A 105 6.11 -0.89 0.60
N ASN A 106 6.12 0.43 0.49
CA ASN A 106 5.17 1.23 -0.29
C ASN A 106 3.69 1.10 0.14
N ASN A 107 3.42 0.58 1.33
CA ASN A 107 2.06 0.56 1.87
C ASN A 107 1.61 1.93 2.40
N ILE A 108 2.56 2.78 2.75
CA ILE A 108 2.34 4.16 3.21
C ILE A 108 3.22 5.09 2.39
N PHE A 109 2.66 6.19 1.90
CA PHE A 109 3.43 7.24 1.24
C PHE A 109 3.50 8.49 2.09
N LYS A 110 4.69 9.06 2.20
CA LYS A 110 4.89 10.41 2.69
C LYS A 110 4.61 11.37 1.55
N VAL A 111 3.75 12.34 1.81
CA VAL A 111 3.28 13.28 0.79
C VAL A 111 3.41 14.72 1.27
N LYS A 112 3.48 15.64 0.31
CA LYS A 112 3.46 17.09 0.56
C LYS A 112 2.17 17.66 0.00
N LEU A 113 1.43 18.38 0.82
CA LEU A 113 0.22 19.05 0.37
C LEU A 113 0.57 20.27 -0.49
N LEU A 114 0.05 20.35 -1.71
CA LEU A 114 0.40 21.38 -2.68
C LEU A 114 -0.55 22.57 -2.66
N ASN A 115 -1.78 22.41 -2.13
CA ASN A 115 -2.77 23.49 -2.07
C ASN A 115 -3.53 23.47 -0.74
N GLY A 116 -4.44 24.43 -0.56
CA GLY A 116 -5.24 24.56 0.67
C GLY A 116 -4.52 25.24 1.83
N ASN A 117 -5.18 25.29 3.00
CA ASN A 117 -4.70 26.04 4.17
C ASN A 117 -3.41 25.50 4.79
N PHE A 118 -3.07 24.24 4.52
CA PHE A 118 -1.87 23.59 5.04
C PHE A 118 -0.84 23.30 3.94
N LYS A 119 -0.87 24.06 2.86
CA LYS A 119 0.09 23.95 1.75
C LYS A 119 1.53 23.89 2.26
N GLY A 120 2.31 22.99 1.68
CA GLY A 120 3.73 22.80 1.99
C GLY A 120 4.01 21.86 3.16
N ARG A 121 3.00 21.51 3.98
CA ARG A 121 3.18 20.55 5.07
C ARG A 121 3.26 19.13 4.54
N LYS A 122 3.98 18.30 5.28
CA LYS A 122 4.17 16.86 5.00
C LYS A 122 3.20 16.04 5.83
N TYR A 123 2.65 15.02 5.20
CA TYR A 123 1.66 14.10 5.76
C TYR A 123 1.94 12.68 5.27
N TYR A 124 1.09 11.74 5.67
CA TYR A 124 1.18 10.35 5.26
C TYR A 124 -0.18 9.88 4.75
N VAL A 125 -0.17 9.05 3.71
CA VAL A 125 -1.38 8.46 3.11
C VAL A 125 -1.18 6.96 2.96
N ILE A 126 -2.24 6.20 3.14
CA ILE A 126 -2.26 4.76 2.88
C ILE A 126 -2.34 4.55 1.36
N ALA A 127 -1.50 3.67 0.81
CA ALA A 127 -1.44 3.39 -0.63
C ALA A 127 -2.80 3.01 -1.23
N GLU A 128 -3.57 2.17 -0.55
CA GLU A 128 -4.92 1.82 -0.98
C GLU A 128 -5.86 3.03 -1.09
N ASP A 129 -5.77 3.97 -0.15
CA ASP A 129 -6.58 5.19 -0.19
C ASP A 129 -6.13 6.11 -1.32
N LEU A 130 -4.82 6.19 -1.59
CA LEU A 130 -4.27 6.95 -2.71
C LEU A 130 -4.80 6.41 -4.04
N LEU A 131 -4.65 5.12 -4.30
CA LEU A 131 -5.05 4.48 -5.55
C LEU A 131 -6.57 4.50 -5.78
N LYS A 132 -7.36 4.44 -4.72
CA LYS A 132 -8.83 4.42 -4.83
C LYS A 132 -9.47 5.80 -4.98
N LYS A 133 -8.84 6.86 -4.45
CA LYS A 133 -9.50 8.15 -4.24
C LYS A 133 -8.84 9.32 -4.94
N TYR A 134 -7.60 9.13 -5.35
CA TYR A 134 -6.84 10.16 -6.03
C TYR A 134 -6.65 9.78 -7.50
N THR A 135 -6.52 10.77 -8.34
CA THR A 135 -6.21 10.64 -9.75
C THR A 135 -4.81 11.20 -9.99
N LEU A 136 -3.98 10.44 -10.69
CA LEU A 136 -2.66 10.88 -11.11
C LEU A 136 -2.82 12.03 -12.12
N GLU A 137 -2.10 13.12 -11.92
CA GLU A 137 -2.00 14.18 -12.90
C GLU A 137 -0.94 13.82 -13.95
N GLU A 138 -1.39 13.67 -15.19
CA GLU A 138 -0.47 13.57 -16.31
C GLU A 138 0.27 14.89 -16.46
N LYS A 139 1.60 14.86 -16.40
CA LYS A 139 2.41 16.02 -16.77
C LYS A 139 2.27 16.18 -18.29
N ASP A 140 1.51 17.16 -18.74
CA ASP A 140 1.56 17.59 -20.13
C ASP A 140 3.03 17.86 -20.49
N LYS A 141 3.48 17.15 -21.52
CA LYS A 141 4.83 17.32 -22.09
C LYS A 141 4.90 18.54 -22.95
#